data_b03090e539f918cca0631e904958cfca
#
_entry.id   b03090e539f918cca0631e904958cfca
#
_cell.length_a   1.000
_cell.length_b   1.000
_cell.length_c   1.000
_cell.angle_alpha   90.00
_cell.angle_beta   90.00
_cell.angle_gamma   90.00
#
_symmetry.space_group_name_H-M   'P 1'
#
loop_
_entity.id
_entity.type
_entity.pdbx_description
1 polymer ?
#
loop_
_entity_poly.entity_id
_entity_poly.type
_entity_poly.pdbx_seq_one_letter_code
_entity_poly.pdbx_strand_id
1 'polypeptide(L)'
;MIEIEKIFPYTIVANDDSKYGIVDNKGNIVVPCEMDDIENISDEEIGLELWEDYNCVCLVRDGLLGFFTNNGKYIEPAYLNYAVDPCGGDIHVETLDGYGVLCYPKYILEEIPAESSLLNELAEDEEFDEFEDYEGLDESD
;
A
#
# COMPACT_ATOMS: atom_id res chain seq x y z
N MET A 1 -20.38 -4.24 -15.22
CA MET A 1 -19.01 -4.11 -14.71
C MET A 1 -18.04 -4.85 -15.62
N ILE A 2 -16.86 -4.29 -15.72
CA ILE A 2 -15.82 -4.83 -16.59
C ILE A 2 -14.74 -5.45 -15.74
N GLU A 3 -14.33 -6.67 -16.09
CA GLU A 3 -13.21 -7.32 -15.39
C GLU A 3 -11.91 -6.65 -15.79
N ILE A 4 -11.12 -6.24 -14.81
CA ILE A 4 -9.85 -5.55 -15.05
C ILE A 4 -8.67 -6.50 -14.85
N GLU A 5 -8.65 -7.21 -13.70
CA GLU A 5 -7.54 -8.08 -13.37
C GLU A 5 -8.00 -9.15 -12.39
N LYS A 6 -7.50 -10.36 -12.56
CA LYS A 6 -7.80 -11.43 -11.62
C LYS A 6 -6.73 -11.50 -10.55
N ILE A 7 -7.19 -11.49 -9.30
CA ILE A 7 -6.34 -11.70 -8.12
C ILE A 7 -6.94 -12.85 -7.33
N PHE A 8 -6.91 -14.02 -7.95
CA PHE A 8 -7.63 -15.19 -7.50
C PHE A 8 -7.56 -15.39 -5.98
N PRO A 9 -8.66 -15.66 -5.28
CA PRO A 9 -9.99 -15.99 -5.83
C PRO A 9 -10.90 -14.76 -6.05
N TYR A 10 -10.32 -13.59 -6.16
CA TYR A 10 -11.04 -12.33 -6.36
C TYR A 10 -10.77 -11.78 -7.76
N THR A 11 -11.56 -10.79 -8.14
CA THR A 11 -11.41 -10.11 -9.43
C THR A 11 -11.56 -8.61 -9.21
N ILE A 12 -10.63 -7.84 -9.75
CA ILE A 12 -10.74 -6.38 -9.77
C ILE A 12 -11.65 -6.02 -10.93
N VAL A 13 -12.67 -5.21 -10.68
CA VAL A 13 -13.64 -4.82 -11.68
C VAL A 13 -13.78 -3.29 -11.71
N ALA A 14 -14.35 -2.77 -12.79
CA ALA A 14 -14.64 -1.34 -12.92
C ALA A 14 -16.10 -1.17 -13.31
N ASN A 15 -16.73 -0.11 -12.81
CA ASN A 15 -18.11 0.20 -13.19
C ASN A 15 -18.13 1.21 -14.33
N ASP A 16 -19.34 1.67 -14.70
CA ASP A 16 -19.52 2.58 -15.82
C ASP A 16 -18.88 3.96 -15.60
N ASP A 17 -18.66 4.30 -14.34
CA ASP A 17 -18.06 5.59 -13.97
C ASP A 17 -16.54 5.51 -13.86
N SER A 18 -15.94 4.41 -14.31
CA SER A 18 -14.49 4.17 -14.23
C SER A 18 -13.99 4.11 -12.79
N LYS A 19 -14.85 3.65 -11.89
CA LYS A 19 -14.45 3.40 -10.50
C LYS A 19 -14.23 1.91 -10.30
N TYR A 20 -13.21 1.58 -9.52
CA TYR A 20 -12.75 0.21 -9.35
C TYR A 20 -13.28 -0.38 -8.05
N GLY A 21 -13.48 -1.69 -8.08
CA GLY A 21 -13.89 -2.45 -6.91
C GLY A 21 -13.38 -3.86 -7.03
N ILE A 22 -13.74 -4.72 -6.07
CA ILE A 22 -13.31 -6.12 -6.07
C ILE A 22 -14.52 -6.98 -5.78
N VAL A 23 -14.64 -8.08 -6.54
CA VAL A 23 -15.69 -9.07 -6.29
C VAL A 23 -15.03 -10.42 -5.99
N ASP A 24 -15.74 -11.28 -5.25
CA ASP A 24 -15.25 -12.61 -4.97
C ASP A 24 -15.60 -13.55 -6.12
N ASN A 25 -15.27 -14.84 -5.98
CA ASN A 25 -15.48 -15.81 -7.06
C ASN A 25 -16.95 -16.18 -7.22
N LYS A 26 -17.83 -15.66 -6.38
CA LYS A 26 -19.27 -15.85 -6.49
C LYS A 26 -19.98 -14.61 -7.01
N GLY A 27 -19.24 -13.54 -7.29
CA GLY A 27 -19.79 -12.30 -7.78
C GLY A 27 -20.22 -11.32 -6.70
N ASN A 28 -19.94 -11.63 -5.43
CA ASN A 28 -20.28 -10.71 -4.34
C ASN A 28 -19.25 -9.58 -4.27
N ILE A 29 -19.72 -8.35 -4.06
CA ILE A 29 -18.85 -7.20 -3.95
C ILE A 29 -18.21 -7.19 -2.57
N VAL A 30 -16.87 -7.27 -2.54
CA VAL A 30 -16.11 -7.24 -1.30
C VAL A 30 -15.39 -5.90 -1.11
N VAL A 31 -15.15 -5.16 -2.21
CA VAL A 31 -14.69 -3.77 -2.16
C VAL A 31 -15.61 -3.00 -3.11
N PRO A 32 -16.29 -1.94 -2.62
CA PRO A 32 -17.24 -1.23 -3.48
C PRO A 32 -16.54 -0.53 -4.64
N CYS A 33 -17.27 -0.37 -5.75
CA CYS A 33 -16.73 0.30 -6.95
C CYS A 33 -16.73 1.80 -6.72
N GLU A 34 -15.86 2.25 -5.82
CA GLU A 34 -15.71 3.65 -5.45
C GLU A 34 -14.25 4.10 -5.55
N MET A 35 -13.35 3.20 -5.90
CA MET A 35 -11.93 3.49 -5.90
C MET A 35 -11.50 4.15 -7.18
N ASP A 36 -10.62 5.13 -7.08
CA ASP A 36 -10.04 5.78 -8.24
C ASP A 36 -9.04 4.88 -8.93
N ASP A 37 -8.41 4.00 -8.16
CA ASP A 37 -7.44 3.05 -8.70
C ASP A 37 -7.29 1.90 -7.71
N ILE A 38 -6.80 0.76 -8.21
CA ILE A 38 -6.40 -0.37 -7.38
C ILE A 38 -5.06 -0.85 -7.91
N GLU A 39 -4.03 -0.72 -7.09
CA GLU A 39 -2.65 -1.00 -7.50
C GLU A 39 -2.22 -2.37 -7.01
N ASN A 40 -1.72 -3.19 -7.93
CA ASN A 40 -1.24 -4.53 -7.61
C ASN A 40 0.27 -4.70 -7.85
N ILE A 41 0.95 -3.68 -8.36
CA ILE A 41 2.38 -3.78 -8.65
C ILE A 41 3.12 -2.84 -7.74
N SER A 42 4.10 -3.38 -6.97
CA SER A 42 4.91 -2.56 -6.08
C SER A 42 6.24 -2.15 -6.72
N ASP A 43 6.74 -2.93 -7.67
CA ASP A 43 8.00 -2.62 -8.35
C ASP A 43 8.00 -3.28 -9.72
N GLU A 44 7.82 -2.46 -10.76
CA GLU A 44 7.70 -2.95 -12.13
C GLU A 44 9.02 -3.52 -12.64
N GLU A 45 10.14 -2.99 -12.16
CA GLU A 45 11.43 -3.42 -12.69
C GLU A 45 11.75 -4.86 -12.32
N ILE A 46 11.39 -5.26 -11.12
CA ILE A 46 11.66 -6.63 -10.68
C ILE A 46 10.40 -7.49 -10.65
N GLY A 47 9.27 -6.91 -11.04
CA GLY A 47 8.03 -7.67 -11.22
C GLY A 47 7.35 -8.09 -9.95
N LEU A 48 7.52 -7.37 -8.86
CA LEU A 48 6.85 -7.69 -7.60
C LEU A 48 5.40 -7.26 -7.64
N GLU A 49 4.52 -8.19 -7.36
CA GLU A 49 3.09 -7.93 -7.30
C GLU A 49 2.62 -7.94 -5.86
N LEU A 50 1.86 -6.92 -5.50
CA LEU A 50 1.38 -6.80 -4.13
C LEU A 50 0.56 -8.02 -3.70
N TRP A 51 -0.30 -8.50 -4.59
CA TRP A 51 -1.17 -9.62 -4.23
C TRP A 51 -0.40 -10.91 -4.01
N GLU A 52 0.49 -11.25 -4.95
CA GLU A 52 1.19 -12.53 -4.88
C GLU A 52 2.33 -12.52 -3.88
N ASP A 53 3.01 -11.38 -3.77
CA ASP A 53 4.21 -11.33 -2.95
C ASP A 53 3.94 -10.82 -1.54
N TYR A 54 2.88 -9.99 -1.35
CA TYR A 54 2.61 -9.37 -0.06
C TYR A 54 1.18 -9.59 0.44
N ASN A 55 0.35 -10.33 -0.32
CA ASN A 55 -0.98 -10.75 0.09
C ASN A 55 -2.00 -9.61 0.20
N CYS A 56 -1.79 -8.53 -0.54
CA CYS A 56 -2.73 -7.40 -0.52
C CYS A 56 -2.66 -6.63 -1.82
N VAL A 57 -3.64 -5.74 -2.03
CA VAL A 57 -3.57 -4.72 -3.07
C VAL A 57 -3.86 -3.37 -2.43
N CYS A 58 -3.39 -2.30 -3.06
CA CYS A 58 -3.57 -0.94 -2.56
C CYS A 58 -4.76 -0.28 -3.25
N LEU A 59 -5.68 0.26 -2.45
CA LEU A 59 -6.87 0.94 -2.92
C LEU A 59 -6.64 2.44 -2.85
N VAL A 60 -6.99 3.17 -3.90
CA VAL A 60 -6.77 4.61 -3.96
C VAL A 60 -8.10 5.31 -4.14
N ARG A 61 -8.43 6.25 -3.25
CA ARG A 61 -9.64 7.06 -3.36
C ARG A 61 -9.37 8.44 -2.77
N ASP A 62 -9.59 9.47 -3.59
CA ASP A 62 -9.44 10.87 -3.16
C ASP A 62 -8.04 11.17 -2.62
N GLY A 63 -7.03 10.50 -3.18
CA GLY A 63 -5.65 10.70 -2.76
C GLY A 63 -5.26 9.97 -1.50
N LEU A 64 -6.16 9.18 -0.93
CA LEU A 64 -5.88 8.38 0.25
C LEU A 64 -5.78 6.92 -0.12
N LEU A 65 -5.06 6.16 0.70
CA LEU A 65 -4.72 4.77 0.43
C LEU A 65 -5.41 3.85 1.42
N GLY A 66 -5.92 2.74 0.91
CA GLY A 66 -6.47 1.66 1.71
C GLY A 66 -5.95 0.35 1.18
N PHE A 67 -6.52 -0.77 1.64
CA PHE A 67 -6.00 -2.07 1.28
C PHE A 67 -7.10 -3.11 1.24
N PHE A 68 -6.91 -4.14 0.41
CA PHE A 68 -7.71 -5.34 0.47
C PHE A 68 -6.73 -6.52 0.55
N THR A 69 -6.91 -7.38 1.53
CA THR A 69 -5.97 -8.46 1.80
C THR A 69 -6.55 -9.80 1.35
N ASN A 70 -5.66 -10.79 1.18
CA ASN A 70 -6.10 -12.07 0.66
C ASN A 70 -6.90 -12.90 1.68
N ASN A 71 -6.99 -12.44 2.93
CA ASN A 71 -7.88 -13.07 3.90
C ASN A 71 -9.24 -12.37 3.97
N GLY A 72 -9.53 -11.49 3.00
CA GLY A 72 -10.85 -10.89 2.87
C GLY A 72 -11.05 -9.62 3.65
N LYS A 73 -10.00 -9.02 4.18
CA LYS A 73 -10.12 -7.80 4.97
C LYS A 73 -10.11 -6.57 4.05
N TYR A 74 -11.15 -5.74 4.16
CA TYR A 74 -11.24 -4.46 3.44
C TYR A 74 -10.88 -3.34 4.41
N ILE A 75 -9.88 -2.56 4.04
CA ILE A 75 -9.40 -1.44 4.85
C ILE A 75 -9.62 -0.18 4.02
N GLU A 76 -10.54 0.67 4.46
CA GLU A 76 -10.93 1.85 3.70
C GLU A 76 -9.78 2.81 3.51
N PRO A 77 -9.72 3.52 2.36
CA PRO A 77 -8.68 4.53 2.14
C PRO A 77 -8.71 5.61 3.21
N ALA A 78 -7.61 5.74 3.93
CA ALA A 78 -7.50 6.69 5.04
C ALA A 78 -6.05 7.10 5.29
N TYR A 79 -5.09 6.58 4.54
CA TYR A 79 -3.68 6.73 4.84
C TYR A 79 -2.98 7.54 3.76
N LEU A 80 -1.89 8.19 4.15
CA LEU A 80 -1.16 9.08 3.24
C LEU A 80 -0.06 8.34 2.48
N ASN A 81 0.49 7.28 3.08
CA ASN A 81 1.57 6.52 2.49
C ASN A 81 1.62 5.15 3.13
N TYR A 82 2.37 4.23 2.52
CA TYR A 82 2.48 2.87 3.06
C TYR A 82 3.78 2.22 2.64
N ALA A 83 4.17 1.18 3.40
CA ALA A 83 5.24 0.28 3.03
C ALA A 83 4.92 -1.09 3.60
N VAL A 84 5.09 -2.14 2.82
CA VAL A 84 4.81 -3.50 3.27
C VAL A 84 6.09 -4.13 3.80
N ASP A 85 5.99 -4.75 4.98
CA ASP A 85 7.10 -5.49 5.56
C ASP A 85 7.19 -6.85 4.86
N PRO A 86 8.24 -7.09 4.07
CA PRO A 86 8.33 -8.33 3.31
C PRO A 86 8.52 -9.57 4.18
N CYS A 87 8.94 -9.39 5.41
CA CYS A 87 9.19 -10.54 6.30
C CYS A 87 7.95 -10.96 7.07
N GLY A 88 7.12 -10.00 7.48
CA GLY A 88 5.99 -10.31 8.34
C GLY A 88 4.62 -10.10 7.74
N GLY A 89 4.55 -9.45 6.59
CA GLY A 89 3.27 -9.16 5.96
C GLY A 89 2.51 -8.00 6.59
N ASP A 90 3.13 -7.31 7.53
CA ASP A 90 2.53 -6.12 8.14
C ASP A 90 2.61 -4.95 7.18
N ILE A 91 1.65 -4.04 7.27
CA ILE A 91 1.63 -2.85 6.43
C ILE A 91 1.86 -1.64 7.31
N HIS A 92 2.98 -0.96 7.10
CA HIS A 92 3.28 0.29 7.79
C HIS A 92 2.61 1.42 7.03
N VAL A 93 1.95 2.31 7.76
CA VAL A 93 1.16 3.39 7.14
C VAL A 93 1.49 4.72 7.78
N GLU A 94 1.32 5.79 7.01
CA GLU A 94 1.39 7.15 7.51
C GLU A 94 -0.03 7.68 7.62
N THR A 95 -0.38 8.18 8.80
CA THR A 95 -1.71 8.76 9.04
C THR A 95 -1.60 10.27 9.12
N LEU A 96 -2.73 10.94 9.25
CA LEU A 96 -2.74 12.38 9.44
C LEU A 96 -2.06 12.81 10.73
N ASP A 97 -2.01 11.92 11.71
CA ASP A 97 -1.47 12.24 13.03
C ASP A 97 -0.10 11.64 13.30
N GLY A 98 0.41 10.80 12.40
CA GLY A 98 1.69 10.15 12.63
C GLY A 98 1.82 8.86 11.86
N TYR A 99 2.27 7.81 12.52
CA TYR A 99 2.54 6.53 11.88
C TYR A 99 1.84 5.41 12.62
N GLY A 100 1.56 4.33 11.89
CA GLY A 100 0.95 3.15 12.48
C GLY A 100 1.35 1.91 11.70
N VAL A 101 0.90 0.77 12.17
CA VAL A 101 1.12 -0.50 11.48
C VAL A 101 -0.17 -1.31 11.52
N LEU A 102 -0.48 -1.93 10.37
CA LEU A 102 -1.61 -2.85 10.25
C LEU A 102 -1.02 -4.24 10.34
N CYS A 103 -1.19 -4.90 11.47
CA CYS A 103 -0.51 -6.14 11.78
C CYS A 103 -1.24 -7.34 11.20
N TYR A 104 -0.52 -8.13 10.42
CA TYR A 104 -1.03 -9.39 9.91
C TYR A 104 -1.33 -10.34 11.09
N PRO A 105 -2.41 -11.13 11.09
CA PRO A 105 -3.38 -11.30 10.01
C PRO A 105 -4.65 -10.48 10.15
N LYS A 106 -4.83 -9.76 11.24
CA LYS A 106 -6.08 -9.04 11.49
C LYS A 106 -6.08 -7.64 10.91
N TYR A 107 -4.91 -7.06 10.69
CA TYR A 107 -4.74 -5.73 10.11
C TYR A 107 -5.47 -4.66 10.91
N ILE A 108 -5.37 -4.73 12.22
CA ILE A 108 -5.91 -3.71 13.11
C ILE A 108 -4.82 -2.67 13.31
N LEU A 109 -5.17 -1.40 13.13
CA LEU A 109 -4.19 -0.32 13.22
C LEU A 109 -3.64 -0.18 14.63
N GLU A 110 -2.32 -0.15 14.74
CA GLU A 110 -1.64 0.17 15.99
C GLU A 110 -0.73 1.35 15.75
N GLU A 111 -0.84 2.37 16.59
CA GLU A 111 0.02 3.54 16.47
C GLU A 111 1.42 3.20 16.93
N ILE A 112 2.42 3.68 16.19
CA ILE A 112 3.82 3.42 16.51
C ILE A 112 4.60 4.73 16.46
N PRO A 113 5.74 4.82 17.17
CA PRO A 113 6.59 6.01 17.04
C PRO A 113 7.19 6.09 15.65
N ALA A 114 7.49 7.29 15.21
CA ALA A 114 8.04 7.52 13.88
C ALA A 114 9.30 6.70 13.64
N GLU A 115 10.16 6.60 14.62
CA GLU A 115 11.43 5.89 14.47
C GLU A 115 11.25 4.39 14.29
N SER A 116 10.06 3.86 14.58
CA SER A 116 9.76 2.43 14.38
C SER A 116 9.14 2.14 13.04
N SER A 117 8.84 3.16 12.25
CA SER A 117 8.15 2.98 10.96
C SER A 117 9.16 2.74 9.85
N LEU A 118 8.84 1.78 8.96
CA LEU A 118 9.63 1.59 7.75
C LEU A 118 9.64 2.84 6.89
N LEU A 119 8.54 3.58 6.90
CA LEU A 119 8.45 4.80 6.11
C LEU A 119 9.44 5.84 6.58
N ASN A 120 9.63 5.94 7.88
CA ASN A 120 10.59 6.89 8.43
C ASN A 120 12.03 6.50 8.11
N GLU A 121 12.30 5.20 8.14
CA GLU A 121 13.63 4.71 7.78
C GLU A 121 13.98 5.06 6.35
N LEU A 122 13.03 4.90 5.44
CA LEU A 122 13.27 5.23 4.04
C LEU A 122 13.53 6.72 3.86
N ALA A 123 12.81 7.56 4.59
CA ALA A 123 13.01 9.00 4.51
C ALA A 123 14.39 9.40 5.03
N GLU A 124 14.82 8.77 6.12
CA GLU A 124 16.15 9.06 6.67
C GLU A 124 17.26 8.68 5.71
N ASP A 125 17.09 7.55 5.04
CA ASP A 125 18.09 7.11 4.07
C ASP A 125 18.22 8.12 2.94
N GLU A 126 17.11 8.64 2.46
CA GLU A 126 17.15 9.63 1.39
C GLU A 126 17.86 10.90 1.82
N GLU A 127 17.59 11.36 3.03
CA GLU A 127 18.25 12.55 3.56
C GLU A 127 19.74 12.34 3.67
N PHE A 128 20.13 11.17 4.12
CA PHE A 128 21.53 10.86 4.29
C PHE A 128 22.28 10.92 2.95
N ASP A 129 21.67 10.39 1.90
CA ASP A 129 22.30 10.41 0.58
C ASP A 129 22.53 11.83 0.10
N GLU A 130 21.54 12.70 0.30
CA GLU A 130 21.70 14.09 -0.09
C GLU A 130 22.83 14.77 0.66
N PHE A 131 22.95 14.45 1.91
CA PHE A 131 23.92 15.06 2.78
C PHE A 131 25.36 14.75 2.32
N GLU A 132 25.58 13.60 1.82
CA GLU A 132 26.93 13.22 1.35
C GLU A 132 27.43 14.12 0.26
N ASP A 133 26.58 14.67 -0.44
CA ASP A 133 27.02 15.59 -1.44
C ASP A 133 27.67 16.80 -0.84
N TYR A 134 28.15 16.61 -0.28
CA TYR A 134 28.96 17.54 0.11
C TYR A 134 29.98 17.58 0.45
N GLU A 135 29.80 17.42 0.64
CA GLU A 135 30.69 17.52 1.06
C GLU A 135 31.54 17.53 0.93
N GLY A 136 31.32 17.60 0.72
CA GLY A 136 32.14 17.49 0.71
C GLY A 136 32.70 17.91 0.43
N LEU A 137 32.30 18.25 0.42
CA LEU A 137 32.83 18.55 0.34
C LEU A 137 33.68 18.96 0.21
N ASP A 138 33.44 19.28 0.25
CA ASP A 138 34.13 19.58 0.33
C ASP A 138 34.99 19.96 0.21
N GLU A 139 34.83 20.22 0.21
CA GLU A 139 35.52 20.41 0.34
C GLU A 139 36.49 20.62 0.04
N SER A 140 36.46 20.72 -0.28
CA SER A 140 37.31 20.84 -0.35
C SER A 140 38.12 20.98 -0.54
N ASP A 141 38.26 21.28 -0.78
CA ASP A 141 38.97 21.36 -0.72
C ASP A 141 39.59 21.47 -0.79
#